data_406bd210ba8ddbeb2f4da1da5b039960
#
_entry.id   406bd210ba8ddbeb2f4da1da5b039960
#
_cell.length_a   1.000
_cell.length_b   1.000
_cell.length_c   1.000
_cell.angle_alpha   90.00
_cell.angle_beta   90.00
_cell.angle_gamma   90.00
#
_symmetry.space_group_name_H-M   'P 1'
#
loop_
_entity.id
_entity.type
_entity.pdbx_description
1 polymer ?
#
loop_
_entity_poly.entity_id
_entity_poly.type
_entity_poly.pdbx_seq_one_letter_code
_entity_poly.pdbx_strand_id
1 'polypeptide(L)'
;ELRYKRLVLAAKKIEQQTISNILLMRERGEFIDEYLSHNSIDCLHINFPDPWSKKSRRKHRILSADFLTKMYPYFRSGGELRFKTDHLEYFETITDIIQNLETYKIFEYSKDLHRSEYNAKNILTEFEMLFKSKGNPPIGYLSAKASNK
;
A
#
# COMPACT_ATOMS: atom_id res chain seq x y z
N GLU A 1 7.84 9.22 0.03
CA GLU A 1 7.04 10.45 0.13
C GLU A 1 7.74 11.62 -0.55
N LEU A 2 7.03 12.33 -1.41
CA LEU A 2 7.58 13.48 -2.16
C LEU A 2 7.50 14.81 -1.40
N ARG A 3 6.50 14.95 -0.55
CA ARG A 3 6.24 16.22 0.15
C ARG A 3 7.19 16.38 1.33
N TYR A 4 8.16 17.25 1.18
CA TYR A 4 9.17 17.54 2.21
C TYR A 4 8.57 17.81 3.59
N LYS A 5 7.51 18.61 3.68
CA LYS A 5 6.84 18.91 4.95
C LYS A 5 6.34 17.65 5.68
N ARG A 6 5.82 16.65 4.94
CA ARG A 6 5.37 15.38 5.54
C ARG A 6 6.54 14.55 6.05
N LEU A 7 7.64 14.51 5.31
CA LEU A 7 8.87 13.81 5.75
C LEU A 7 9.43 14.44 7.04
N VAL A 8 9.48 15.77 7.12
CA VAL A 8 9.93 16.46 8.35
C VAL A 8 9.03 16.13 9.53
N LEU A 9 7.71 16.11 9.35
CA LEU A 9 6.77 15.73 10.41
C LEU A 9 6.96 14.27 10.84
N ALA A 10 7.17 13.36 9.90
CA ALA A 10 7.46 11.97 10.19
C ALA A 10 8.78 11.82 10.96
N ALA A 11 9.85 12.50 10.52
CA ALA A 11 11.15 12.48 11.19
C ALA A 11 11.04 12.95 12.66
N LYS A 12 10.34 14.06 12.91
CA LYS A 12 10.10 14.54 14.28
C LYS A 12 9.38 13.51 15.16
N LYS A 13 8.37 12.80 14.62
CA LYS A 13 7.65 11.76 15.37
C LYS A 13 8.54 10.58 15.68
N ILE A 14 9.37 10.16 14.72
CA ILE A 14 10.35 9.07 14.89
C ILE A 14 11.34 9.42 16.01
N GLU A 15 11.87 10.64 15.99
CA GLU A 15 12.79 11.14 17.01
C GLU A 15 12.12 11.18 18.40
N GLN A 16 10.92 11.75 18.50
CA GLN A 16 10.15 11.82 19.76
C GLN A 16 9.84 10.45 20.35
N GLN A 17 9.64 9.44 19.52
CA GLN A 17 9.34 8.06 19.94
C GLN A 17 10.58 7.17 20.04
N THR A 18 11.76 7.72 19.79
CA THR A 18 13.06 6.99 19.85
C THR A 18 13.08 5.73 18.98
N ILE A 19 12.46 5.82 17.77
CA ILE A 19 12.40 4.69 16.84
C ILE A 19 13.68 4.69 15.99
N SER A 20 14.46 3.59 16.04
CA SER A 20 15.78 3.51 15.37
C SER A 20 15.79 2.70 14.07
N ASN A 21 14.72 1.98 13.76
CA ASN A 21 14.65 1.03 12.63
C ASN A 21 13.80 1.54 11.46
N ILE A 22 13.72 2.87 11.27
CA ILE A 22 12.99 3.52 10.18
C ILE A 22 13.96 4.28 9.29
N LEU A 23 13.85 4.08 7.98
CA LEU A 23 14.48 4.89 6.96
C LEU A 23 13.43 5.73 6.24
N LEU A 24 13.61 7.04 6.21
CA LEU A 24 12.77 7.96 5.44
C LEU A 24 13.43 8.29 4.10
N MET A 25 12.66 8.19 3.02
CA MET A 25 13.15 8.48 1.68
C MET A 25 12.25 9.49 0.99
N ARG A 26 12.86 10.49 0.34
CA ARG A 26 12.15 11.44 -0.52
C ARG A 26 12.29 10.99 -1.97
N GLU A 27 11.39 10.08 -2.37
CA GLU A 27 11.40 9.53 -3.71
C GLU A 27 9.96 9.24 -4.17
N ARG A 28 9.77 9.10 -5.47
CA ARG A 28 8.54 8.57 -6.06
C ARG A 28 8.52 7.07 -5.86
N GLY A 29 7.35 6.55 -5.43
CA GLY A 29 7.20 5.12 -5.16
C GLY A 29 7.47 4.24 -6.38
N GLU A 30 7.29 4.78 -7.60
CA GLU A 30 7.54 4.05 -8.86
C GLU A 30 9.03 3.72 -9.09
N PHE A 31 9.95 4.39 -8.36
CA PHE A 31 11.42 4.19 -8.45
C PHE A 31 12.00 3.53 -7.20
N ILE A 32 11.16 3.01 -6.31
CA ILE A 32 11.66 2.40 -5.06
C ILE A 32 12.56 1.18 -5.31
N ASP A 33 12.37 0.50 -6.41
CA ASP A 33 13.19 -0.63 -6.83
C ASP A 33 14.68 -0.30 -7.00
N GLU A 34 15.03 0.95 -7.34
CA GLU A 34 16.42 1.40 -7.46
C GLU A 34 17.20 1.34 -6.14
N TYR A 35 16.50 1.27 -5.01
CA TYR A 35 17.04 1.28 -3.65
C TYR A 35 16.90 -0.06 -2.92
N LEU A 36 16.36 -1.07 -3.57
CA LEU A 36 16.06 -2.36 -2.95
C LEU A 36 16.91 -3.48 -3.57
N SER A 37 17.30 -4.42 -2.75
CA SER A 37 17.87 -5.68 -3.23
C SER A 37 16.77 -6.69 -3.53
N HIS A 38 16.99 -7.58 -4.50
CA HIS A 38 16.08 -8.71 -4.72
C HIS A 38 15.90 -9.53 -3.43
N ASN A 39 14.73 -10.09 -3.22
CA ASN A 39 14.36 -10.89 -2.05
C ASN A 39 14.61 -10.15 -0.71
N SER A 40 14.29 -8.86 -0.63
CA SER A 40 14.49 -8.03 0.57
C SER A 40 13.19 -7.58 1.23
N ILE A 41 12.05 -7.68 0.56
CA ILE A 41 10.75 -7.20 1.07
C ILE A 41 9.98 -8.34 1.72
N ASP A 42 9.69 -8.22 3.01
CA ASP A 42 8.75 -9.09 3.72
C ASP A 42 7.30 -8.61 3.55
N CYS A 43 7.09 -7.28 3.60
CA CYS A 43 5.76 -6.71 3.41
C CYS A 43 5.84 -5.31 2.80
N LEU A 44 5.10 -5.08 1.71
CA LEU A 44 4.92 -3.79 1.07
C LEU A 44 3.54 -3.22 1.41
N HIS A 45 3.48 -2.14 2.17
CA HIS A 45 2.24 -1.43 2.49
C HIS A 45 2.02 -0.27 1.53
N ILE A 46 0.88 -0.25 0.85
CA ILE A 46 0.43 0.88 0.02
C ILE A 46 -0.89 1.38 0.59
N ASN A 47 -0.81 2.46 1.36
CA ASN A 47 -1.95 3.01 2.08
C ASN A 47 -2.41 4.33 1.44
N PHE A 48 -3.66 4.35 0.98
CA PHE A 48 -4.36 5.53 0.46
C PHE A 48 -3.55 6.28 -0.61
N PRO A 49 -3.06 5.58 -1.66
CA PRO A 49 -2.40 6.25 -2.78
C PRO A 49 -3.40 7.10 -3.54
N ASP A 50 -2.91 8.14 -4.23
CA ASP A 50 -3.75 9.02 -5.04
C ASP A 50 -4.56 8.19 -6.07
N PRO A 51 -5.90 8.25 -6.05
CA PRO A 51 -6.74 7.38 -6.90
C PRO A 51 -6.81 7.85 -8.35
N TRP A 52 -6.38 9.08 -8.64
CA TRP A 52 -6.41 9.67 -9.98
C TRP A 52 -7.73 9.35 -10.70
N SER A 53 -8.86 9.79 -10.11
CA SER A 53 -10.23 9.40 -10.52
C SER A 53 -10.57 9.76 -11.96
N LYS A 54 -9.97 10.83 -12.52
CA LYS A 54 -10.16 11.18 -13.95
C LYS A 54 -9.47 10.14 -14.83
N LYS A 55 -10.22 9.56 -15.80
CA LYS A 55 -9.75 8.49 -16.70
C LYS A 55 -8.39 8.81 -17.35
N SER A 56 -8.18 10.05 -17.82
CA SER A 56 -6.93 10.49 -18.45
C SER A 56 -5.72 10.50 -17.49
N ARG A 57 -5.96 10.51 -16.17
CA ARG A 57 -4.92 10.53 -15.14
C ARG A 57 -4.67 9.18 -14.47
N ARG A 58 -5.46 8.14 -14.76
CA ARG A 58 -5.29 6.80 -14.16
C ARG A 58 -3.91 6.18 -14.40
N LYS A 59 -3.23 6.58 -15.48
CA LYS A 59 -1.84 6.18 -15.77
C LYS A 59 -0.82 6.64 -14.70
N HIS A 60 -1.20 7.53 -13.79
CA HIS A 60 -0.37 7.99 -12.68
C HIS A 60 -0.63 7.21 -11.37
N ARG A 61 -1.53 6.22 -11.39
CA ARG A 61 -1.74 5.33 -10.25
C ARG A 61 -0.47 4.52 -10.00
N ILE A 62 0.01 4.53 -8.75
CA ILE A 62 1.22 3.78 -8.40
C ILE A 62 0.98 2.27 -8.58
N LEU A 63 -0.15 1.74 -8.10
CA LEU A 63 -0.49 0.35 -8.34
C LEU A 63 -1.02 0.17 -9.77
N SER A 64 -0.29 -0.62 -10.52
CA SER A 64 -0.59 -1.04 -11.89
C SER A 64 -0.02 -2.45 -12.11
N ALA A 65 -0.40 -3.11 -13.19
CA ALA A 65 0.20 -4.40 -13.57
C ALA A 65 1.72 -4.30 -13.73
N ASP A 66 2.19 -3.23 -14.38
CA ASP A 66 3.63 -2.98 -14.61
C ASP A 66 4.39 -2.80 -13.29
N PHE A 67 3.85 -2.01 -12.35
CA PHE A 67 4.45 -1.82 -11.03
C PHE A 67 4.52 -3.13 -10.25
N LEU A 68 3.44 -3.89 -10.22
CA LEU A 68 3.38 -5.18 -9.51
C LEU A 68 4.36 -6.19 -10.10
N THR A 69 4.42 -6.28 -11.43
CA THR A 69 5.39 -7.16 -12.13
C THR A 69 6.83 -6.75 -11.82
N LYS A 70 7.11 -5.43 -11.86
CA LYS A 70 8.43 -4.89 -11.54
C LYS A 70 8.84 -5.17 -10.10
N MET A 71 7.91 -5.05 -9.14
CA MET A 71 8.19 -5.25 -7.72
C MET A 71 8.31 -6.73 -7.30
N TYR A 72 7.77 -7.66 -8.08
CA TYR A 72 7.76 -9.07 -7.73
C TYR A 72 9.14 -9.67 -7.38
N PRO A 73 10.26 -9.39 -8.11
CA PRO A 73 11.58 -9.91 -7.78
C PRO A 73 12.13 -9.47 -6.41
N TYR A 74 11.62 -8.37 -5.86
CA TYR A 74 12.10 -7.81 -4.59
C TYR A 74 11.44 -8.43 -3.38
N PHE A 75 10.29 -9.09 -3.53
CA PHE A 75 9.66 -9.82 -2.43
C PHE A 75 10.47 -11.07 -2.08
N ARG A 76 10.56 -11.36 -0.80
CA ARG A 76 10.96 -12.67 -0.29
C ARG A 76 9.91 -13.70 -0.63
N SER A 77 10.27 -14.99 -0.59
CA SER A 77 9.30 -16.07 -0.72
C SER A 77 8.18 -15.90 0.31
N GLY A 78 6.94 -15.82 -0.14
CA GLY A 78 5.77 -15.56 0.69
C GLY A 78 5.64 -14.12 1.22
N GLY A 79 6.44 -13.17 0.71
CA GLY A 79 6.32 -11.76 1.02
C GLY A 79 4.95 -11.19 0.62
N GLU A 80 4.48 -10.18 1.34
CA GLU A 80 3.10 -9.70 1.25
C GLU A 80 3.00 -8.30 0.65
N LEU A 81 2.02 -8.10 -0.22
CA LEU A 81 1.51 -6.79 -0.61
C LEU A 81 0.25 -6.51 0.19
N ARG A 82 0.17 -5.37 0.90
CA ARG A 82 -1.02 -4.89 1.59
C ARG A 82 -1.46 -3.56 1.02
N PHE A 83 -2.71 -3.49 0.61
CA PHE A 83 -3.28 -2.32 -0.03
C PHE A 83 -4.54 -1.85 0.69
N LYS A 84 -4.60 -0.55 1.00
CA LYS A 84 -5.77 0.13 1.56
C LYS A 84 -6.12 1.36 0.72
N THR A 85 -7.43 1.55 0.46
CA THR A 85 -7.93 2.75 -0.21
C THR A 85 -9.40 3.00 0.15
N ASP A 86 -9.79 4.27 0.20
CA ASP A 86 -11.18 4.73 0.31
C ASP A 86 -11.87 4.85 -1.06
N HIS A 87 -11.14 4.61 -2.15
CA HIS A 87 -11.65 4.71 -3.52
C HIS A 87 -11.96 3.31 -4.09
N LEU A 88 -13.21 2.86 -3.93
CA LEU A 88 -13.62 1.50 -4.27
C LEU A 88 -13.40 1.10 -5.73
N GLU A 89 -13.59 2.02 -6.69
CA GLU A 89 -13.30 1.73 -8.11
C GLU A 89 -11.81 1.42 -8.33
N TYR A 90 -10.91 2.14 -7.65
CA TYR A 90 -9.49 1.85 -7.71
C TYR A 90 -9.18 0.51 -7.03
N PHE A 91 -9.82 0.23 -5.90
CA PHE A 91 -9.71 -1.03 -5.19
C PHE A 91 -10.08 -2.23 -6.07
N GLU A 92 -11.24 -2.17 -6.73
CA GLU A 92 -11.71 -3.21 -7.64
C GLU A 92 -10.77 -3.39 -8.83
N THR A 93 -10.32 -2.28 -9.45
CA THR A 93 -9.33 -2.34 -10.54
C THR A 93 -8.06 -3.09 -10.12
N ILE A 94 -7.53 -2.83 -8.92
CA ILE A 94 -6.31 -3.49 -8.44
C ILE A 94 -6.58 -4.95 -8.08
N THR A 95 -7.73 -5.25 -7.52
CA THR A 95 -8.15 -6.63 -7.25
C THR A 95 -8.15 -7.46 -8.55
N ASP A 96 -8.77 -6.94 -9.61
CA ASP A 96 -8.82 -7.60 -10.92
C ASP A 96 -7.42 -7.79 -11.52
N ILE A 97 -6.55 -6.76 -11.42
CA ILE A 97 -5.17 -6.87 -11.89
C ILE A 97 -4.44 -8.00 -11.16
N ILE A 98 -4.50 -8.04 -9.82
CA ILE A 98 -3.80 -9.05 -9.02
C ILE A 98 -4.33 -10.46 -9.32
N GLN A 99 -5.65 -10.61 -9.49
CA GLN A 99 -6.25 -11.92 -9.83
C GLN A 99 -5.80 -12.46 -11.21
N ASN A 100 -5.44 -11.55 -12.13
CA ASN A 100 -4.93 -11.91 -13.46
C ASN A 100 -3.40 -12.04 -13.50
N LEU A 101 -2.69 -11.78 -12.41
CA LEU A 101 -1.25 -11.97 -12.31
C LEU A 101 -0.94 -13.29 -11.59
N GLU A 102 -0.25 -14.22 -12.25
CA GLU A 102 0.19 -15.49 -11.65
C GLU A 102 1.19 -15.31 -10.49
N THR A 103 1.82 -14.13 -10.43
CA THR A 103 2.87 -13.78 -9.46
C THR A 103 2.34 -13.43 -8.08
N TYR A 104 1.03 -13.22 -7.91
CA TYR A 104 0.43 -12.87 -6.64
C TYR A 104 -0.84 -13.67 -6.39
N LYS A 105 -1.10 -14.00 -5.12
CA LYS A 105 -2.34 -14.67 -4.67
C LYS A 105 -2.97 -13.90 -3.54
N ILE A 106 -4.19 -13.38 -3.75
CA ILE A 106 -4.97 -12.71 -2.71
C ILE A 106 -5.39 -13.75 -1.66
N PHE A 107 -5.18 -13.44 -0.38
CA PHE A 107 -5.59 -14.27 0.75
C PHE A 107 -6.43 -13.53 1.79
N GLU A 108 -6.40 -12.19 1.81
CA GLU A 108 -7.31 -11.35 2.58
C GLU A 108 -7.96 -10.32 1.66
N TYR A 109 -9.26 -10.12 1.78
CA TYR A 109 -10.01 -9.20 0.93
C TYR A 109 -11.23 -8.68 1.68
N SER A 110 -11.43 -7.36 1.68
CA SER A 110 -12.66 -6.73 2.18
C SER A 110 -12.93 -5.41 1.47
N LYS A 111 -14.18 -5.15 1.12
CA LYS A 111 -14.64 -3.83 0.64
C LYS A 111 -14.87 -2.83 1.78
N ASP A 112 -14.91 -3.31 3.03
CA ASP A 112 -15.02 -2.48 4.24
C ASP A 112 -14.18 -3.09 5.36
N LEU A 113 -12.91 -2.66 5.43
CA LEU A 113 -11.93 -3.14 6.41
C LEU A 113 -12.45 -3.02 7.84
N HIS A 114 -13.06 -1.89 8.19
CA HIS A 114 -13.46 -1.61 9.56
C HIS A 114 -14.64 -2.49 10.05
N ARG A 115 -15.42 -3.06 9.12
CA ARG A 115 -16.50 -4.02 9.41
C ARG A 115 -16.12 -5.47 9.13
N SER A 116 -14.87 -5.73 8.78
CA SER A 116 -14.37 -7.07 8.50
C SER A 116 -13.64 -7.68 9.70
N GLU A 117 -13.41 -8.98 9.65
CA GLU A 117 -12.56 -9.71 10.61
C GLU A 117 -11.10 -9.20 10.61
N TYR A 118 -10.61 -8.66 9.49
CA TYR A 118 -9.26 -8.13 9.35
C TYR A 118 -9.03 -6.87 10.18
N ASN A 119 -10.10 -6.21 10.63
CA ASN A 119 -9.99 -5.02 11.49
C ASN A 119 -9.31 -5.31 12.83
N ALA A 120 -9.39 -6.54 13.34
CA ALA A 120 -8.73 -6.94 14.58
C ALA A 120 -7.20 -6.83 14.53
N LYS A 121 -6.61 -6.97 13.34
CA LYS A 121 -5.16 -6.85 13.08
C LYS A 121 -4.78 -5.51 12.44
N ASN A 122 -5.75 -4.62 12.22
CA ASN A 122 -5.53 -3.37 11.53
C ASN A 122 -4.82 -2.35 12.42
N ILE A 123 -3.70 -1.84 11.95
CA ILE A 123 -3.06 -0.65 12.51
C ILE A 123 -3.68 0.56 11.82
N LEU A 124 -4.40 1.38 12.58
CA LEU A 124 -5.05 2.59 12.07
C LEU A 124 -4.00 3.60 11.62
N THR A 125 -4.12 4.04 10.39
CA THR A 125 -3.35 5.18 9.90
C THR A 125 -3.98 6.50 10.38
N GLU A 126 -3.22 7.61 10.38
CA GLU A 126 -3.77 8.94 10.67
C GLU A 126 -4.92 9.30 9.73
N PHE A 127 -4.87 8.81 8.48
CA PHE A 127 -5.91 9.04 7.49
C PHE A 127 -7.21 8.31 7.87
N GLU A 128 -7.14 7.06 8.33
CA GLU A 128 -8.28 6.32 8.85
C GLU A 128 -8.88 6.99 10.09
N MET A 129 -8.05 7.54 10.98
CA MET A 129 -8.53 8.29 12.15
C MET A 129 -9.32 9.54 11.75
N LEU A 130 -8.88 10.25 10.71
CA LEU A 130 -9.63 11.38 10.15
C LEU A 130 -10.97 10.95 9.54
N PHE A 131 -11.05 9.78 8.92
CA PHE A 131 -12.29 9.26 8.37
C PHE A 131 -13.31 8.89 9.44
N LYS A 132 -12.87 8.35 10.58
CA LYS A 132 -13.77 8.07 11.70
C LYS A 132 -14.55 9.32 12.15
N SER A 133 -13.93 10.49 12.11
CA SER A 133 -14.59 11.76 12.42
C SER A 133 -15.54 12.27 11.33
N LYS A 134 -15.48 11.71 10.12
CA LYS A 134 -16.23 12.15 8.93
C LYS A 134 -17.28 11.15 8.44
N GLY A 135 -17.79 10.28 9.31
CA GLY A 135 -18.83 9.31 8.95
C GLY A 135 -18.30 7.95 8.52
N ASN A 136 -17.01 7.68 8.67
CA ASN A 136 -16.38 6.36 8.51
C ASN A 136 -16.73 5.68 7.15
N PRO A 137 -16.34 6.26 6.01
CA PRO A 137 -16.60 5.65 4.71
C PRO A 137 -15.93 4.26 4.63
N PRO A 138 -16.45 3.34 3.81
CA PRO A 138 -15.85 2.03 3.64
C PRO A 138 -14.43 2.14 3.09
N ILE A 139 -13.53 1.31 3.60
CA ILE A 139 -12.14 1.21 3.16
C ILE A 139 -11.93 -0.16 2.54
N GLY A 140 -11.60 -0.18 1.24
CA GLY A 140 -11.14 -1.39 0.57
C GLY A 140 -9.78 -1.82 1.11
N TYR A 141 -9.66 -3.09 1.47
CA TYR A 141 -8.44 -3.73 1.95
C TYR A 141 -8.22 -5.06 1.24
N LEU A 142 -7.01 -5.29 0.79
CA LEU A 142 -6.55 -6.61 0.38
C LEU A 142 -5.12 -6.87 0.86
N SER A 143 -4.83 -8.15 1.08
CA SER A 143 -3.48 -8.66 1.23
C SER A 143 -3.25 -9.79 0.23
N ALA A 144 -2.14 -9.72 -0.51
CA ALA A 144 -1.75 -10.70 -1.49
C ALA A 144 -0.32 -11.18 -1.23
N LYS A 145 -0.09 -12.48 -1.31
CA LYS A 145 1.26 -13.06 -1.21
C LYS A 145 1.90 -13.13 -2.57
N ALA A 146 3.19 -12.77 -2.63
CA ALA A 146 4.02 -13.12 -3.76
C ALA A 146 4.12 -14.65 -3.84
N SER A 147 3.78 -15.22 -5.01
CA SER A 147 3.85 -16.66 -5.26
C SER A 147 5.28 -17.15 -5.04
N ASN A 148 5.42 -18.38 -4.55
CA ASN A 148 6.75 -18.96 -4.38
C ASN A 148 7.48 -19.02 -5.74
N LYS A 149 8.71 -18.53 -5.73
CA LYS A 149 9.64 -18.67 -6.86
C LYS A 149 10.19 -20.07 -6.91
#